data_16c1e5ab6a1c4f09a513acfb36813049
#
_entry.id   16c1e5ab6a1c4f09a513acfb36813049
#
_cell.length_a   1.000
_cell.length_b   1.000
_cell.length_c   1.000
_cell.angle_alpha   90.00
_cell.angle_beta   90.00
_cell.angle_gamma   90.00
#
_symmetry.space_group_name_H-M   'P 1'
#
loop_
_entity.id
_entity.type
_entity.pdbx_description
1 polymer ?
#
loop_
_entity_poly.entity_id
_entity_poly.type
_entity_poly.pdbx_seq_one_letter_code
_entity_poly.pdbx_strand_id
1 'polypeptide(L)'
;AGRHLSLEDGAGRAVGVMPLWLKGHSQGEYVFDHSWADAYERAGGRYYPKLLGAVPFTPVTGPRFLAHPDADAATVRQALIQGAMTLTQRLGASSLHVNFPTREDWDAMGQAGLLKRQDIQYVLRNGGYQSFDDFLSALSSSRRKT
;
A
#
# COMPACT_ATOMS: atom_id res chain seq x y z
N ALA A 1 -10.07 -7.39 9.59
CA ALA A 1 -11.03 -8.18 8.79
C ALA A 1 -10.98 -7.71 7.32
N GLY A 2 -11.09 -8.64 6.35
CA GLY A 2 -11.17 -8.34 4.92
C GLY A 2 -12.41 -7.52 4.57
N ARG A 3 -12.25 -6.57 3.66
CA ARG A 3 -13.31 -5.68 3.14
C ARG A 3 -13.03 -5.34 1.67
N HIS A 4 -12.86 -6.41 0.87
CA HIS A 4 -12.48 -6.27 -0.53
C HIS A 4 -13.58 -5.60 -1.36
N LEU A 5 -13.17 -4.83 -2.39
CA LEU A 5 -14.09 -4.29 -3.38
C LEU A 5 -14.04 -5.16 -4.64
N SER A 6 -15.20 -5.38 -5.23
CA SER A 6 -15.38 -5.91 -6.58
C SER A 6 -16.16 -4.88 -7.40
N LEU A 7 -15.68 -4.61 -8.60
CA LEU A 7 -16.38 -3.82 -9.60
C LEU A 7 -16.91 -4.78 -10.66
N GLU A 8 -18.21 -4.73 -10.92
CA GLU A 8 -18.87 -5.57 -11.90
C GLU A 8 -19.37 -4.72 -13.08
N ASP A 9 -19.37 -5.31 -14.27
CA ASP A 9 -19.99 -4.72 -15.45
C ASP A 9 -21.52 -4.92 -15.46
N GLY A 10 -22.20 -4.39 -16.46
CA GLY A 10 -23.65 -4.49 -16.61
C GLY A 10 -24.19 -5.92 -16.78
N ALA A 11 -23.31 -6.90 -17.03
CA ALA A 11 -23.63 -8.32 -17.11
C ALA A 11 -23.32 -9.09 -15.80
N GLY A 12 -22.84 -8.40 -14.76
CA GLY A 12 -22.46 -9.00 -13.47
C GLY A 12 -21.10 -9.69 -13.49
N ARG A 13 -20.26 -9.45 -14.52
CA ARG A 13 -18.90 -9.98 -14.58
C ARG A 13 -17.95 -9.07 -13.80
N ALA A 14 -17.11 -9.63 -12.95
CA ALA A 14 -16.10 -8.88 -12.24
C ALA A 14 -15.05 -8.31 -13.21
N VAL A 15 -14.95 -7.00 -13.30
CA VAL A 15 -14.01 -6.27 -14.17
C VAL A 15 -12.90 -5.58 -13.38
N GLY A 16 -13.04 -5.47 -12.06
CA GLY A 16 -12.02 -4.89 -11.19
C GLY A 16 -12.11 -5.40 -9.76
N VAL A 17 -10.97 -5.50 -9.09
CA VAL A 17 -10.89 -5.92 -7.68
C VAL A 17 -9.86 -5.08 -6.95
N MET A 18 -10.17 -4.68 -5.72
CA MET A 18 -9.23 -4.08 -4.79
C MET A 18 -9.25 -4.83 -3.47
N PRO A 19 -8.17 -5.54 -3.11
CA PRO A 19 -8.03 -6.14 -1.78
C PRO A 19 -7.89 -5.05 -0.71
N LEU A 20 -8.77 -5.11 0.31
CA LEU A 20 -8.82 -4.14 1.40
C LEU A 20 -9.00 -4.84 2.75
N TRP A 21 -8.44 -4.26 3.79
CA TRP A 21 -8.55 -4.74 5.17
C TRP A 21 -8.89 -3.62 6.14
N LEU A 22 -9.89 -3.84 6.98
CA LEU A 22 -10.16 -2.95 8.11
C LEU A 22 -9.22 -3.32 9.26
N LYS A 23 -8.34 -2.39 9.65
CA LYS A 23 -7.24 -2.59 10.58
C LYS A 23 -7.42 -1.74 11.83
N GLY A 24 -7.28 -2.38 13.01
CA GLY A 24 -7.22 -1.70 14.31
C GLY A 24 -5.80 -1.38 14.79
N HIS A 25 -4.77 -1.68 13.98
CA HIS A 25 -3.35 -1.45 14.27
C HIS A 25 -2.53 -1.50 12.99
N SER A 26 -1.29 -1.01 13.00
CA SER A 26 -0.40 -0.98 11.82
C SER A 26 0.61 -2.14 11.77
N GLN A 27 0.48 -3.14 12.63
CA GLN A 27 1.40 -4.29 12.61
C GLN A 27 1.31 -5.05 11.29
N GLY A 28 2.48 -5.44 10.75
CA GLY A 28 2.61 -6.18 9.50
C GLY A 28 2.45 -5.36 8.23
N GLU A 29 2.40 -4.02 8.33
CA GLU A 29 2.25 -3.13 7.18
C GLU A 29 3.60 -2.65 6.62
N TYR A 30 4.67 -2.70 7.42
CA TYR A 30 6.00 -2.15 7.09
C TYR A 30 5.97 -0.66 6.71
N VAL A 31 4.95 0.05 7.16
CA VAL A 31 4.85 1.52 7.14
C VAL A 31 4.85 1.95 8.60
N PHE A 32 5.92 2.61 9.03
CA PHE A 32 6.15 2.94 10.44
C PHE A 32 5.40 4.23 10.81
N ASP A 33 4.08 4.13 10.91
CA ASP A 33 3.19 5.26 11.17
C ASP A 33 2.78 5.42 12.65
N HIS A 34 3.46 4.75 13.58
CA HIS A 34 3.15 4.79 15.00
C HIS A 34 3.21 6.21 15.58
N SER A 35 4.24 6.99 15.22
CA SER A 35 4.37 8.38 15.66
C SER A 35 3.23 9.29 15.14
N TRP A 36 2.72 8.99 13.95
CA TRP A 36 1.55 9.68 13.40
C TRP A 36 0.28 9.31 14.17
N ALA A 37 0.08 8.03 14.45
CA ALA A 37 -1.05 7.55 15.24
C ALA A 37 -1.06 8.22 16.62
N ASP A 38 0.08 8.18 17.32
CA ASP A 38 0.23 8.80 18.65
C ASP A 38 -0.01 10.31 18.63
N ALA A 39 0.51 11.02 17.62
CA ALA A 39 0.32 12.45 17.49
C ALA A 39 -1.14 12.81 17.22
N TYR A 40 -1.81 12.04 16.34
CA TYR A 40 -3.21 12.24 16.00
C TYR A 40 -4.13 11.98 17.18
N GLU A 41 -3.87 10.92 17.95
CA GLU A 41 -4.64 10.58 19.16
C GLU A 41 -4.43 11.60 20.29
N ARG A 42 -3.18 12.09 20.50
CA ARG A 42 -2.92 13.19 21.45
C ARG A 42 -3.64 14.49 21.06
N ALA A 43 -3.89 14.71 19.76
CA ALA A 43 -4.66 15.84 19.29
C ALA A 43 -6.18 15.63 19.41
N GLY A 44 -6.64 14.53 20.05
CA GLY A 44 -8.04 14.19 20.22
C GLY A 44 -8.68 13.48 19.03
N GLY A 45 -7.91 13.11 18.03
CA GLY A 45 -8.37 12.33 16.89
C GLY A 45 -8.42 10.82 17.19
N ARG A 46 -9.05 10.07 16.28
CA ARG A 46 -9.08 8.60 16.35
C ARG A 46 -8.39 8.04 15.10
N TYR A 47 -7.18 7.50 15.27
CA TYR A 47 -6.40 6.97 14.14
C TYR A 47 -6.90 5.61 13.64
N TYR A 48 -7.43 4.78 14.52
CA TYR A 48 -7.99 3.47 14.19
C TYR A 48 -9.51 3.40 14.41
N PRO A 49 -10.24 2.50 13.70
CA PRO A 49 -9.74 1.63 12.64
C PRO A 49 -9.48 2.43 11.35
N LYS A 50 -8.53 1.96 10.56
CA LYS A 50 -8.24 2.47 9.20
C LYS A 50 -8.53 1.41 8.15
N LEU A 51 -8.85 1.81 6.92
CA LEU A 51 -8.98 0.91 5.78
C LEU A 51 -7.63 0.85 5.04
N LEU A 52 -7.14 -0.36 4.79
CA LEU A 52 -5.81 -0.60 4.22
C LEU A 52 -5.90 -1.37 2.90
N GLY A 53 -5.35 -0.81 1.82
CA GLY A 53 -5.01 -1.47 0.56
C GLY A 53 -3.52 -1.82 0.54
N ALA A 54 -3.17 -3.08 0.75
CA ALA A 54 -1.79 -3.58 0.74
C ALA A 54 -1.76 -5.10 0.52
N VAL A 55 -0.60 -5.64 0.20
CA VAL A 55 -0.35 -7.08 0.34
C VAL A 55 0.11 -7.33 1.78
N PRO A 56 -0.60 -8.16 2.56
CA PRO A 56 -0.24 -8.39 3.95
C PRO A 56 1.19 -8.91 4.11
N PHE A 57 1.92 -8.37 5.09
CA PHE A 57 3.29 -8.75 5.43
C PHE A 57 4.29 -8.66 4.26
N THR A 58 3.98 -7.87 3.21
CA THR A 58 4.80 -7.82 1.99
C THR A 58 5.04 -6.36 1.58
N PRO A 59 6.18 -5.76 1.98
CA PRO A 59 6.52 -4.37 1.66
C PRO A 59 7.09 -4.24 0.23
N VAL A 60 6.33 -4.73 -0.77
CA VAL A 60 6.74 -4.74 -2.17
C VAL A 60 5.79 -3.89 -3.00
N THR A 61 6.37 -3.05 -3.86
CA THR A 61 5.63 -2.25 -4.84
C THR A 61 4.90 -3.15 -5.83
N GLY A 62 3.62 -2.87 -6.05
CA GLY A 62 2.80 -3.60 -7.00
C GLY A 62 1.43 -2.94 -7.19
N PRO A 63 0.64 -3.41 -8.17
CA PRO A 63 -0.69 -2.87 -8.42
C PRO A 63 -1.60 -3.11 -7.21
N ARG A 64 -2.41 -2.11 -6.89
CA ARG A 64 -3.42 -2.18 -5.81
C ARG A 64 -4.84 -2.17 -6.35
N PHE A 65 -5.00 -1.75 -7.58
CA PHE A 65 -6.24 -1.76 -8.34
C PHE A 65 -6.09 -2.75 -9.49
N LEU A 66 -6.73 -3.91 -9.37
CA LEU A 66 -6.60 -5.00 -10.34
C LEU A 66 -7.75 -4.90 -11.34
N ALA A 67 -7.44 -4.68 -12.61
CA ALA A 67 -8.40 -4.62 -13.69
C ALA A 67 -8.38 -5.93 -14.52
N HIS A 68 -9.55 -6.36 -14.99
CA HIS A 68 -9.62 -7.44 -15.95
C HIS A 68 -8.90 -7.02 -17.26
N PRO A 69 -8.18 -7.94 -17.95
CA PRO A 69 -7.44 -7.59 -19.17
C PRO A 69 -8.28 -6.94 -20.28
N ASP A 70 -9.55 -7.29 -20.38
CA ASP A 70 -10.48 -6.75 -21.38
C ASP A 70 -11.15 -5.43 -20.97
N ALA A 71 -10.90 -4.95 -19.73
CA ALA A 71 -11.49 -3.72 -19.24
C ALA A 71 -10.53 -2.54 -19.40
N ASP A 72 -11.08 -1.33 -19.50
CA ASP A 72 -10.27 -0.12 -19.45
C ASP A 72 -9.71 0.09 -18.03
N ALA A 73 -8.41 -0.20 -17.87
CA ALA A 73 -7.74 -0.19 -16.59
C ALA A 73 -7.80 1.19 -15.88
N ALA A 74 -7.81 2.29 -16.65
CA ALA A 74 -7.89 3.64 -16.08
C ALA A 74 -9.27 3.90 -15.45
N THR A 75 -10.33 3.56 -16.16
CA THR A 75 -11.72 3.67 -15.68
C THR A 75 -11.95 2.78 -14.45
N VAL A 76 -11.50 1.50 -14.52
CA VAL A 76 -11.60 0.56 -13.41
C VAL A 76 -10.86 1.09 -12.16
N ARG A 77 -9.64 1.61 -12.33
CA ARG A 77 -8.85 2.19 -11.25
C ARG A 77 -9.57 3.37 -10.59
N GLN A 78 -10.11 4.29 -11.39
CA GLN A 78 -10.85 5.43 -10.86
C GLN A 78 -12.09 4.99 -10.08
N ALA A 79 -12.87 4.04 -10.59
CA ALA A 79 -14.03 3.50 -9.92
C ALA A 79 -13.67 2.83 -8.58
N LEU A 80 -12.60 2.04 -8.55
CA LEU A 80 -12.11 1.38 -7.33
C LEU A 80 -11.59 2.38 -6.30
N ILE A 81 -10.91 3.46 -6.71
CA ILE A 81 -10.48 4.54 -5.81
C ILE A 81 -11.69 5.19 -5.16
N GLN A 82 -12.69 5.58 -5.94
CA GLN A 82 -13.92 6.19 -5.42
C GLN A 82 -14.69 5.23 -4.52
N GLY A 83 -14.77 3.96 -4.91
CA GLY A 83 -15.38 2.90 -4.10
C GLY A 83 -14.68 2.73 -2.75
N ALA A 84 -13.34 2.76 -2.72
CA ALA A 84 -12.56 2.64 -1.49
C ALA A 84 -12.74 3.85 -0.56
N MET A 85 -12.79 5.06 -1.10
CA MET A 85 -13.10 6.28 -0.34
C MET A 85 -14.51 6.21 0.26
N THR A 86 -15.50 5.83 -0.53
CA THR A 86 -16.88 5.64 -0.07
C THR A 86 -16.99 4.56 1.01
N LEU A 87 -16.31 3.43 0.82
CA LEU A 87 -16.29 2.33 1.79
C LEU A 87 -15.66 2.78 3.11
N THR A 88 -14.59 3.57 3.06
CA THR A 88 -13.95 4.15 4.25
C THR A 88 -14.94 4.94 5.09
N GLN A 89 -15.71 5.80 4.45
CA GLN A 89 -16.75 6.59 5.11
C GLN A 89 -17.87 5.72 5.69
N ARG A 90 -18.38 4.75 4.90
CA ARG A 90 -19.45 3.83 5.32
C ARG A 90 -19.07 2.96 6.52
N LEU A 91 -17.79 2.57 6.62
CA LEU A 91 -17.28 1.80 7.74
C LEU A 91 -16.94 2.66 8.97
N GLY A 92 -17.02 3.99 8.88
CA GLY A 92 -16.56 4.89 9.91
C GLY A 92 -15.06 4.73 10.21
N ALA A 93 -14.29 4.29 9.22
CA ALA A 93 -12.85 4.21 9.34
C ALA A 93 -12.24 5.61 9.34
N SER A 94 -11.14 5.79 10.09
CA SER A 94 -10.49 7.09 10.24
C SER A 94 -9.85 7.58 8.94
N SER A 95 -9.36 6.65 8.12
CA SER A 95 -8.62 6.95 6.90
C SER A 95 -8.54 5.75 5.95
N LEU A 96 -8.24 6.04 4.68
CA LEU A 96 -7.83 5.07 3.67
C LEU A 96 -6.31 5.15 3.49
N HIS A 97 -5.62 4.04 3.68
CA HIS A 97 -4.20 3.90 3.41
C HIS A 97 -3.99 2.92 2.26
N VAL A 98 -3.11 3.26 1.32
CA VAL A 98 -2.72 2.36 0.23
C VAL A 98 -1.19 2.31 0.21
N ASN A 99 -0.64 1.16 0.62
CA ASN A 99 0.79 0.99 0.82
C ASN A 99 1.47 0.37 -0.41
N PHE A 100 2.65 0.88 -0.75
CA PHE A 100 3.51 0.39 -1.83
C PHE A 100 2.79 0.24 -3.19
N PRO A 101 2.01 1.24 -3.62
CA PRO A 101 1.36 1.21 -4.93
C PRO A 101 2.40 1.35 -6.05
N THR A 102 2.01 1.01 -7.28
CA THR A 102 2.76 1.41 -8.46
C THR A 102 2.77 2.93 -8.63
N ARG A 103 3.68 3.46 -9.44
CA ARG A 103 3.72 4.90 -9.74
C ARG A 103 2.40 5.37 -10.36
N GLU A 104 1.83 4.57 -11.26
CA GLU A 104 0.57 4.86 -11.91
C GLU A 104 -0.61 4.92 -10.93
N ASP A 105 -0.70 3.94 -10.02
CA ASP A 105 -1.71 3.93 -8.96
C ASP A 105 -1.55 5.12 -8.00
N TRP A 106 -0.29 5.45 -7.64
CA TRP A 106 0.04 6.56 -6.76
C TRP A 106 -0.34 7.91 -7.36
N ASP A 107 -0.10 8.10 -8.68
CA ASP A 107 -0.47 9.32 -9.38
C ASP A 107 -1.99 9.44 -9.50
N ALA A 108 -2.70 8.36 -9.84
CA ALA A 108 -4.16 8.34 -9.93
C ALA A 108 -4.84 8.66 -8.60
N MET A 109 -4.34 8.10 -7.50
CA MET A 109 -4.84 8.42 -6.15
C MET A 109 -4.60 9.90 -5.80
N GLY A 110 -3.43 10.45 -6.14
CA GLY A 110 -3.15 11.86 -5.93
C GLY A 110 -4.07 12.80 -6.71
N GLN A 111 -4.44 12.43 -7.95
CA GLN A 111 -5.43 13.15 -8.75
C GLN A 111 -6.85 13.07 -8.13
N ALA A 112 -7.16 11.97 -7.46
CA ALA A 112 -8.41 11.80 -6.72
C ALA A 112 -8.42 12.51 -5.34
N GLY A 113 -7.35 13.23 -4.97
CA GLY A 113 -7.25 14.02 -3.76
C GLY A 113 -6.65 13.30 -2.55
N LEU A 114 -6.12 12.08 -2.70
CA LEU A 114 -5.42 11.41 -1.61
C LEU A 114 -4.02 12.03 -1.41
N LEU A 115 -3.60 12.09 -0.15
CA LEU A 115 -2.29 12.61 0.20
C LEU A 115 -1.18 11.64 -0.22
N LYS A 116 -0.17 12.16 -0.90
CA LYS A 116 0.99 11.41 -1.34
C LYS A 116 2.06 11.42 -0.27
N ARG A 117 2.50 10.22 0.16
CA ARG A 117 3.62 10.05 1.10
C ARG A 117 4.71 9.22 0.43
N GLN A 118 5.96 9.57 0.71
CA GLN A 118 7.14 8.83 0.26
C GLN A 118 8.00 8.47 1.47
N ASP A 119 8.64 7.31 1.37
CA ASP A 119 9.62 6.85 2.33
C ASP A 119 10.74 6.11 1.60
N ILE A 120 11.83 5.78 2.30
CA ILE A 120 13.00 5.13 1.72
C ILE A 120 13.00 3.68 2.17
N GLN A 121 13.08 2.76 1.20
CA GLN A 121 13.30 1.34 1.45
C GLN A 121 14.71 0.96 0.98
N TYR A 122 15.48 0.36 1.87
CA TYR A 122 16.80 -0.17 1.54
C TYR A 122 16.67 -1.60 1.04
N VAL A 123 17.22 -1.87 -0.14
CA VAL A 123 17.18 -3.19 -0.76
C VAL A 123 18.60 -3.65 -1.03
N LEU A 124 19.00 -4.78 -0.45
CA LEU A 124 20.23 -5.46 -0.82
C LEU A 124 19.95 -6.34 -2.05
N ARG A 125 20.63 -6.03 -3.16
CA ARG A 125 20.64 -6.90 -4.34
C ARG A 125 21.89 -7.77 -4.28
N ASN A 126 21.71 -9.10 -4.32
CA ASN A 126 22.83 -10.00 -4.43
C ASN A 126 23.45 -9.86 -5.84
N GLY A 127 24.68 -9.36 -5.90
CA GLY A 127 25.48 -9.19 -7.12
C GLY A 127 26.15 -10.48 -7.64
N GLY A 128 25.69 -11.65 -7.20
CA GLY A 128 26.30 -12.94 -7.56
C GLY A 128 27.22 -13.50 -6.48
N TYR A 129 27.18 -12.94 -5.27
CA TYR A 129 27.98 -13.43 -4.15
C TYR A 129 27.60 -14.88 -3.79
N GLN A 130 28.60 -15.75 -3.71
CA GLN A 130 28.44 -17.16 -3.36
C GLN A 130 28.58 -17.41 -1.86
N SER A 131 29.20 -16.46 -1.14
CA SER A 131 29.42 -16.52 0.30
C SER A 131 29.35 -15.13 0.92
N PHE A 132 29.28 -15.07 2.26
CA PHE A 132 29.37 -13.81 2.98
C PHE A 132 30.75 -13.16 2.84
N ASP A 133 31.82 -13.97 2.74
CA ASP A 133 33.17 -13.48 2.52
C ASP A 133 33.31 -12.82 1.14
N ASP A 134 32.66 -13.36 0.12
CA ASP A 134 32.60 -12.71 -1.21
C ASP A 134 31.95 -11.33 -1.11
N PHE A 135 30.83 -11.25 -0.40
CA PHE A 135 30.17 -9.97 -0.15
C PHE A 135 31.09 -9.00 0.60
N LEU A 136 31.75 -9.45 1.68
CA LEU A 136 32.68 -8.61 2.44
C LEU A 136 33.85 -8.14 1.59
N SER A 137 34.37 -8.97 0.70
CA SER A 137 35.50 -8.64 -0.19
C SER A 137 35.17 -7.51 -1.16
N ALA A 138 33.90 -7.38 -1.56
CA ALA A 138 33.41 -6.32 -2.43
C ALA A 138 33.21 -4.97 -1.70
N LEU A 139 33.22 -4.96 -0.37
CA LEU A 139 33.09 -3.74 0.43
C LEU A 139 34.42 -3.01 0.56
N SER A 140 34.36 -1.67 0.71
CA SER A 140 35.56 -0.90 1.08
C SER A 140 36.09 -1.31 2.45
N SER A 141 37.37 -1.12 2.69
CA SER A 141 38.04 -1.53 3.95
C SER A 141 37.40 -0.90 5.20
N SER A 142 36.89 0.30 5.10
CA SER A 142 36.18 0.97 6.21
C SER A 142 34.84 0.30 6.55
N ARG A 143 34.10 -0.18 5.52
CA ARG A 143 32.80 -0.87 5.72
C ARG A 143 32.92 -2.33 6.15
N ARG A 144 34.10 -2.94 5.98
CA ARG A 144 34.37 -4.31 6.45
C ARG A 144 34.67 -4.38 7.96
N LYS A 145 35.01 -3.26 8.58
CA LYS A 145 35.41 -3.20 10.00
C LYS A 145 34.28 -2.85 10.95
N THR A 146 33.09 -2.59 10.44
CA THR A 146 31.88 -2.31 11.20
C THR A 146 31.04 -3.56 11.36
#